data_2837298a1333f51186c6c0e301df60ce
#
_entry.id   2837298a1333f51186c6c0e301df60ce
#
_cell.length_a   1.000
_cell.length_b   1.000
_cell.length_c   1.000
_cell.angle_alpha   90.00
_cell.angle_beta   90.00
_cell.angle_gamma   90.00
#
_symmetry.space_group_name_H-M   'P 1'
#
loop_
_entity.id
_entity.type
_entity.pdbx_description
1 polymer ?
#
loop_
_entity_poly.entity_id
_entity_poly.type
_entity_poly.pdbx_seq_one_letter_code
_entity_poly.pdbx_strand_id
1 'polypeptide(L)'
;MRREDVQIWLDRYIAAWSSYDEAAIGDLFAEAVEYRYQPWADPVVGRTAVVADWLANKDEPGTWAAHYDVWSFDGERADAIGESRYTNPDGSFRTLYYNHFALRFDGHGKCVEFVEYFMELPERLREGR
;
A
#
# COMPACT_ATOMS: atom_id res chain seq x y z
N MET A 1 3.95 19.83 1.75
CA MET A 1 4.36 18.53 1.19
C MET A 1 4.67 18.71 -0.29
N ARG A 2 5.69 18.06 -0.78
CA ARG A 2 6.09 18.10 -2.19
C ARG A 2 5.93 16.72 -2.80
N ARG A 3 6.00 16.63 -4.13
CA ARG A 3 5.91 15.35 -4.85
C ARG A 3 6.92 14.32 -4.32
N GLU A 4 8.15 14.76 -4.06
CA GLU A 4 9.22 13.89 -3.54
C GLU A 4 8.85 13.29 -2.17
N ASP A 5 8.12 14.03 -1.36
CA ASP A 5 7.68 13.54 -0.04
C ASP A 5 6.67 12.40 -0.18
N VAL A 6 5.85 12.43 -1.23
CA VAL A 6 4.92 11.32 -1.52
C VAL A 6 5.69 10.07 -1.91
N GLN A 7 6.74 10.21 -2.75
CA GLN A 7 7.57 9.06 -3.13
C GLN A 7 8.29 8.46 -1.91
N ILE A 8 8.81 9.31 -1.03
CA ILE A 8 9.41 8.86 0.22
C ILE A 8 8.37 8.10 1.07
N TRP A 9 7.15 8.62 1.13
CA TRP A 9 6.06 7.94 1.84
C TRP A 9 5.76 6.56 1.26
N LEU A 10 5.72 6.44 -0.07
CA LEU A 10 5.50 5.15 -0.74
C LEU A 10 6.62 4.16 -0.44
N ASP A 11 7.87 4.62 -0.44
CA ASP A 11 9.02 3.78 -0.12
C ASP A 11 8.97 3.31 1.34
N ARG A 12 8.54 4.20 2.24
CA ARG A 12 8.34 3.86 3.66
C ARG A 12 7.15 2.90 3.86
N TYR A 13 6.12 3.03 3.05
CA TYR A 13 4.98 2.10 3.05
C TYR A 13 5.45 0.68 2.76
N ILE A 14 6.26 0.50 1.72
CA ILE A 14 6.83 -0.81 1.37
C ILE A 14 7.76 -1.32 2.46
N ALA A 15 8.59 -0.45 3.03
CA ALA A 15 9.50 -0.82 4.11
C ALA A 15 8.73 -1.26 5.36
N ALA A 16 7.66 -0.56 5.72
CA ALA A 16 6.81 -0.92 6.84
C ALA A 16 6.08 -2.25 6.60
N TRP A 17 5.64 -2.49 5.37
CA TRP A 17 5.03 -3.76 4.97
C TRP A 17 6.04 -4.92 5.09
N SER A 18 7.28 -4.69 4.70
CA SER A 18 8.35 -5.70 4.80
C SER A 18 8.70 -6.03 6.23
N SER A 19 8.77 -5.02 7.09
CA SER A 19 9.21 -5.20 8.48
C SER A 19 8.09 -5.58 9.44
N TYR A 20 6.85 -5.14 9.14
CA TYR A 20 5.71 -5.17 10.07
C TYR A 20 6.05 -4.55 11.43
N ASP A 21 6.97 -3.58 11.44
CA ASP A 21 7.27 -2.81 12.64
C ASP A 21 6.10 -1.89 12.96
N GLU A 22 5.54 -2.06 14.17
CA GLU A 22 4.33 -1.35 14.60
C GLU A 22 4.48 0.17 14.50
N ALA A 23 5.61 0.70 14.97
CA ALA A 23 5.86 2.14 14.93
C ALA A 23 6.02 2.64 13.48
N ALA A 24 6.70 1.88 12.62
CA ALA A 24 6.89 2.23 11.21
C ALA A 24 5.55 2.29 10.47
N ILE A 25 4.66 1.34 10.72
CA ILE A 25 3.31 1.33 10.16
C ILE A 25 2.54 2.56 10.64
N GLY A 26 2.53 2.79 11.95
CA GLY A 26 1.79 3.90 12.56
C GLY A 26 2.24 5.28 12.07
N ASP A 27 3.54 5.44 11.80
CA ASP A 27 4.10 6.70 11.33
C ASP A 27 3.62 7.12 9.93
N LEU A 28 3.06 6.19 9.17
CA LEU A 28 2.53 6.48 7.84
C LEU A 28 1.20 7.22 7.86
N PHE A 29 0.43 7.06 8.94
CA PHE A 29 -0.99 7.43 8.95
C PHE A 29 -1.30 8.48 10.00
N ALA A 30 -2.27 9.35 9.67
CA ALA A 30 -2.86 10.26 10.64
C ALA A 30 -3.72 9.50 11.63
N GLU A 31 -3.96 10.08 12.81
CA GLU A 31 -4.75 9.45 13.86
C GLU A 31 -6.15 9.05 13.39
N ALA A 32 -6.78 9.88 12.54
CA ALA A 32 -8.14 9.67 12.04
C ALA A 32 -8.19 9.12 10.60
N VAL A 33 -7.15 8.41 10.18
CA VAL A 33 -7.06 7.87 8.82
C VAL A 33 -8.25 6.98 8.47
N GLU A 34 -8.67 7.03 7.22
CA GLU A 34 -9.62 6.10 6.62
C GLU A 34 -8.89 5.29 5.55
N TYR A 35 -8.83 3.99 5.73
CA TYR A 35 -8.06 3.08 4.87
C TYR A 35 -8.98 2.05 4.24
N ARG A 36 -9.06 2.06 2.90
CA ARG A 36 -9.88 1.13 2.13
C ARG A 36 -9.01 0.23 1.27
N TYR A 37 -9.17 -1.07 1.43
CA TYR A 37 -8.51 -2.07 0.59
C TYR A 37 -9.13 -2.17 -0.80
N GLN A 38 -10.38 -1.78 -0.94
CA GLN A 38 -11.11 -1.69 -2.21
C GLN A 38 -12.04 -0.48 -2.15
N PRO A 39 -12.36 0.15 -3.30
CA PRO A 39 -13.20 1.36 -3.29
C PRO A 39 -14.61 1.14 -2.74
N TRP A 40 -15.15 -0.08 -2.83
CA TRP A 40 -16.49 -0.39 -2.31
C TRP A 40 -16.48 -0.83 -0.83
N ALA A 41 -15.32 -1.07 -0.26
CA ALA A 41 -15.22 -1.59 1.11
C ALA A 41 -15.47 -0.49 2.15
N ASP A 42 -16.00 -0.88 3.30
CA ASP A 42 -16.02 0.02 4.45
C ASP A 42 -14.58 0.32 4.88
N PRO A 43 -14.27 1.56 5.25
CA PRO A 43 -12.91 1.89 5.66
C PRO A 43 -12.56 1.28 7.01
N VAL A 44 -11.28 0.92 7.16
CA VAL A 44 -10.68 0.74 8.47
C VAL A 44 -10.39 2.15 8.98
N VAL A 45 -11.01 2.53 10.09
CA VAL A 45 -10.96 3.92 10.59
C VAL A 45 -10.03 4.01 11.80
N GLY A 46 -9.07 4.92 11.71
CA GLY A 46 -8.13 5.22 12.78
C GLY A 46 -6.80 4.48 12.66
N ARG A 47 -5.74 5.17 13.02
CA ARG A 47 -4.36 4.65 12.95
C ARG A 47 -4.21 3.34 13.73
N THR A 48 -4.73 3.28 14.96
CA THR A 48 -4.63 2.08 15.80
C THR A 48 -5.28 0.88 15.12
N ALA A 49 -6.45 1.07 14.51
CA ALA A 49 -7.16 -0.01 13.81
C ALA A 49 -6.41 -0.45 12.56
N VAL A 50 -5.83 0.48 11.81
CA VAL A 50 -5.03 0.16 10.61
C VAL A 50 -3.79 -0.64 10.99
N VAL A 51 -3.07 -0.24 12.03
CA VAL A 51 -1.88 -0.96 12.51
C VAL A 51 -2.29 -2.38 12.94
N ALA A 52 -3.36 -2.51 13.73
CA ALA A 52 -3.85 -3.81 14.18
C ALA A 52 -4.23 -4.72 13.00
N ASP A 53 -4.88 -4.15 11.99
CA ASP A 53 -5.30 -4.89 10.80
C ASP A 53 -4.11 -5.40 9.99
N TRP A 54 -3.09 -4.56 9.81
CA TRP A 54 -1.85 -4.97 9.13
C TRP A 54 -1.16 -6.12 9.88
N LEU A 55 -1.07 -6.02 11.22
CA LEU A 55 -0.40 -7.03 12.03
C LEU A 55 -1.18 -8.34 12.11
N ALA A 56 -2.51 -8.29 11.93
CA ALA A 56 -3.35 -9.48 11.92
C ALA A 56 -3.34 -10.24 10.58
N ASN A 57 -2.91 -9.57 9.50
CA ASN A 57 -2.99 -10.10 8.14
C ASN A 57 -1.64 -10.06 7.42
N LYS A 58 -0.60 -10.51 8.09
CA LYS A 58 0.77 -10.46 7.56
C LYS A 58 0.96 -11.39 6.37
N ASP A 59 1.64 -10.86 5.34
CA ASP A 59 2.18 -11.69 4.29
C ASP A 59 3.44 -12.39 4.77
N GLU A 60 3.69 -13.61 4.28
CA GLU A 60 4.91 -14.35 4.60
C GLU A 60 6.14 -13.61 4.08
N PRO A 61 7.22 -13.50 4.87
CA PRO A 61 8.45 -12.87 4.41
C PRO A 61 8.99 -13.52 3.14
N GLY A 62 9.42 -12.69 2.19
CA GLY A 62 10.03 -13.18 0.95
C GLY A 62 9.05 -13.70 -0.10
N THR A 63 7.72 -13.60 0.15
CA THR A 63 6.71 -14.09 -0.80
C THR A 63 6.09 -12.99 -1.65
N TRP A 64 6.59 -11.77 -1.54
CA TRP A 64 6.09 -10.65 -2.33
C TRP A 64 7.18 -9.64 -2.62
N ALA A 65 6.99 -8.87 -3.68
CA ALA A 65 7.79 -7.69 -4.00
C ALA A 65 6.85 -6.67 -4.62
N ALA A 66 7.06 -5.40 -4.31
CA ALA A 66 6.20 -4.34 -4.79
C ALA A 66 7.00 -3.09 -5.14
N HIS A 67 6.45 -2.32 -6.07
CA HIS A 67 7.03 -1.05 -6.49
C HIS A 67 5.89 -0.10 -6.84
N TYR A 68 5.90 1.08 -6.21
CA TYR A 68 4.88 2.11 -6.45
C TYR A 68 5.56 3.46 -6.69
N ASP A 69 5.07 4.17 -7.70
CA ASP A 69 5.57 5.50 -8.07
C ASP A 69 4.44 6.52 -8.00
N VAL A 70 4.77 7.74 -7.62
CA VAL A 70 3.83 8.85 -7.69
C VAL A 70 3.40 9.05 -9.14
N TRP A 71 2.08 9.04 -9.39
CA TRP A 71 1.51 9.33 -10.70
C TRP A 71 1.18 10.80 -10.86
N SER A 72 0.47 11.36 -9.88
CA SER A 72 0.16 12.78 -9.84
C SER A 72 0.14 13.29 -8.41
N PHE A 73 0.31 14.59 -8.26
CA PHE A 73 0.33 15.26 -6.96
C PHE A 73 -0.27 16.66 -7.08
N ASP A 74 -1.13 17.00 -6.10
CA ASP A 74 -1.79 18.29 -6.04
C ASP A 74 -1.85 18.75 -4.57
N GLY A 75 -0.68 19.16 -4.03
CA GLY A 75 -0.56 19.73 -2.68
C GLY A 75 -0.90 18.79 -1.52
N GLU A 76 -2.10 18.26 -1.45
CA GLU A 76 -2.52 17.33 -0.40
C GLU A 76 -3.03 15.99 -0.95
N ARG A 77 -3.41 15.97 -2.23
CA ARG A 77 -3.87 14.77 -2.90
C ARG A 77 -2.80 14.25 -3.83
N ALA A 78 -2.66 12.93 -3.83
CA ALA A 78 -1.74 12.26 -4.72
C ALA A 78 -2.34 10.93 -5.16
N ASP A 79 -1.87 10.42 -6.27
CA ASP A 79 -2.11 9.03 -6.60
C ASP A 79 -0.80 8.37 -7.01
N ALA A 80 -0.75 7.06 -6.82
CA ALA A 80 0.41 6.25 -7.11
C ALA A 80 0.00 5.06 -7.95
N ILE A 81 0.88 4.63 -8.83
CA ILE A 81 0.69 3.42 -9.62
C ILE A 81 1.86 2.48 -9.40
N GLY A 82 1.62 1.21 -9.56
CA GLY A 82 2.68 0.22 -9.43
C GLY A 82 2.16 -1.19 -9.53
N GLU A 83 3.00 -2.09 -9.05
CA GLU A 83 2.74 -3.52 -9.12
C GLU A 83 3.11 -4.17 -7.81
N SER A 84 2.37 -5.22 -7.46
CA SER A 84 2.74 -6.12 -6.36
C SER A 84 2.72 -7.56 -6.88
N ARG A 85 3.89 -8.21 -6.77
CA ARG A 85 4.12 -9.55 -7.27
C ARG A 85 4.23 -10.51 -6.10
N TYR A 86 3.47 -11.59 -6.17
CA TYR A 86 3.47 -12.61 -5.11
C TYR A 86 4.05 -13.92 -5.66
N THR A 87 4.80 -14.60 -4.79
CA THR A 87 5.40 -15.88 -5.09
C THR A 87 4.89 -16.94 -4.10
N ASN A 88 4.96 -18.19 -4.52
CA ASN A 88 4.72 -19.32 -3.63
C ASN A 88 5.91 -19.52 -2.68
N PRO A 89 5.74 -20.31 -1.59
CA PRO A 89 6.85 -20.57 -0.67
C PRO A 89 8.10 -21.16 -1.33
N ASP A 90 7.94 -21.87 -2.45
CA ASP A 90 9.05 -22.44 -3.21
C ASP A 90 9.76 -21.44 -4.13
N GLY A 91 9.29 -20.18 -4.16
CA GLY A 91 9.83 -19.12 -4.99
C GLY A 91 9.22 -19.01 -6.38
N SER A 92 8.33 -19.93 -6.76
CA SER A 92 7.66 -19.85 -8.06
C SER A 92 6.63 -18.73 -8.08
N PHE A 93 6.36 -18.20 -9.27
CA PHE A 93 5.39 -17.12 -9.46
C PHE A 93 3.97 -17.60 -9.12
N ARG A 94 3.24 -16.77 -8.31
CA ARG A 94 1.86 -17.04 -7.96
C ARG A 94 0.90 -16.10 -8.68
N THR A 95 1.04 -14.78 -8.47
CA THR A 95 0.17 -13.79 -9.08
C THR A 95 0.81 -12.40 -9.10
N LEU A 96 0.21 -11.51 -9.89
CA LEU A 96 0.62 -10.11 -10.00
C LEU A 96 -0.62 -9.24 -9.94
N TYR A 97 -0.52 -8.17 -9.14
CA TYR A 97 -1.55 -7.12 -9.09
C TYR A 97 -0.99 -5.84 -9.69
N TYR A 98 -1.81 -5.15 -10.46
CA TYR A 98 -1.58 -3.78 -10.89
C TYR A 98 -2.34 -2.88 -9.92
N ASN A 99 -1.65 -1.94 -9.28
CA ASN A 99 -2.19 -1.17 -8.18
C ASN A 99 -2.27 0.31 -8.53
N HIS A 100 -3.32 0.96 -8.04
CA HIS A 100 -3.47 2.40 -8.09
C HIS A 100 -3.99 2.84 -6.71
N PHE A 101 -3.23 3.69 -6.02
CA PHE A 101 -3.62 4.23 -4.72
C PHE A 101 -4.08 5.66 -4.87
N ALA A 102 -5.27 5.97 -4.34
CA ALA A 102 -5.74 7.34 -4.19
C ALA A 102 -5.46 7.77 -2.75
N LEU A 103 -4.68 8.83 -2.59
CA LEU A 103 -4.11 9.25 -1.33
C LEU A 103 -4.47 10.69 -1.00
N ARG A 104 -4.68 10.99 0.29
CA ARG A 104 -4.76 12.35 0.78
C ARG A 104 -3.92 12.46 2.06
N PHE A 105 -3.17 13.56 2.17
CA PHE A 105 -2.23 13.80 3.27
C PHE A 105 -2.64 15.01 4.07
N ASP A 106 -2.27 15.03 5.35
CA ASP A 106 -2.43 16.20 6.21
C ASP A 106 -1.20 17.12 6.12
N GLY A 107 -1.20 18.22 6.89
CA GLY A 107 -0.10 19.18 6.92
C GLY A 107 1.19 18.65 7.54
N HIS A 108 1.16 17.46 8.13
CA HIS A 108 2.32 16.80 8.76
C HIS A 108 2.88 15.66 7.90
N GLY A 109 2.37 15.51 6.67
CA GLY A 109 2.82 14.42 5.79
C GLY A 109 2.27 13.04 6.15
N LYS A 110 1.24 12.98 6.98
CA LYS A 110 0.57 11.73 7.34
C LYS A 110 -0.60 11.47 6.40
N CYS A 111 -0.79 10.21 6.01
CA CYS A 111 -1.91 9.83 5.16
C CYS A 111 -3.21 9.85 5.97
N VAL A 112 -4.20 10.62 5.51
CA VAL A 112 -5.53 10.70 6.13
C VAL A 112 -6.58 9.90 5.38
N GLU A 113 -6.32 9.59 4.12
CA GLU A 113 -7.23 8.78 3.30
C GLU A 113 -6.41 7.94 2.33
N PHE A 114 -6.67 6.65 2.34
CA PHE A 114 -6.02 5.68 1.46
C PHE A 114 -7.11 4.82 0.83
N VAL A 115 -7.14 4.79 -0.49
CA VAL A 115 -8.06 3.90 -1.22
C VAL A 115 -7.25 3.12 -2.25
N GLU A 116 -7.32 1.81 -2.18
CA GLU A 116 -6.65 0.96 -3.16
C GLU A 116 -7.62 0.55 -4.26
N TYR A 117 -7.14 0.68 -5.50
CA TYR A 117 -7.76 0.12 -6.69
C TYR A 117 -6.76 -0.88 -7.25
N PHE A 118 -7.20 -2.09 -7.55
CA PHE A 118 -6.27 -3.06 -8.12
C PHE A 118 -6.95 -3.97 -9.13
N MET A 119 -6.14 -4.47 -10.05
CA MET A 119 -6.53 -5.50 -11.00
C MET A 119 -5.52 -6.62 -10.93
N GLU A 120 -6.02 -7.81 -10.70
CA GLU A 120 -5.16 -9.00 -10.72
C GLU A 120 -4.91 -9.45 -12.15
N LEU A 121 -3.65 -9.82 -12.45
CA LEU A 121 -3.31 -10.40 -13.75
C LEU A 121 -4.17 -11.65 -13.96
N PRO A 122 -4.92 -11.74 -15.08
CA PRO A 122 -5.75 -12.92 -15.34
C PRO A 122 -4.95 -14.21 -15.31
N GLU A 123 -5.53 -15.27 -14.77
CA GLU A 123 -4.88 -16.57 -14.61
C GLU A 123 -4.26 -17.07 -15.92
N ARG A 124 -4.99 -16.92 -17.04
CA ARG A 124 -4.53 -17.33 -18.36
C ARG A 124 -3.24 -16.66 -18.82
N LEU A 125 -2.89 -15.50 -18.21
CA LEU A 125 -1.69 -14.74 -18.56
C LEU A 125 -0.54 -14.96 -17.57
N ARG A 126 -0.72 -15.79 -16.55
CA ARG A 126 0.31 -16.06 -15.54
C ARG A 126 1.32 -17.12 -15.95
N GLU A 127 0.97 -17.94 -16.92
CA GLU A 127 1.84 -19.02 -17.40
C GLU A 127 3.15 -18.46 -17.96
N GLY A 128 4.26 -19.07 -17.57
CA GLY A 128 5.61 -18.69 -18.05
C GLY A 128 6.22 -17.47 -17.38
N ARG A 129 5.63 -16.95 -16.33
CA ARG A 129 6.15 -15.76 -15.66
C ARG A 129 7.14 -16.06 -14.54
#